data_f2b8d09284c4236dc1936db6339fa0ab
#
_entry.id   f2b8d09284c4236dc1936db6339fa0ab
#
_cell.length_a   1.000
_cell.length_b   1.000
_cell.length_c   1.000
_cell.angle_alpha   90.00
_cell.angle_beta   90.00
_cell.angle_gamma   90.00
#
_symmetry.space_group_name_H-M   'P 1'
#
loop_
_entity.id
_entity.type
_entity.pdbx_description
1 polymer ?
#
loop_
_entity_poly.entity_id
_entity_poly.type
_entity_poly.pdbx_seq_one_letter_code
_entity_poly.pdbx_strand_id
1 'polypeptide(L)'
;MNTGLNRRQVLQQSALGFGSLALAGLLSDSARADSTGGTPLAPRAPLFPATAARVLFLFMHGGISHIDSFDPKPQLTAMNGQPLPFAKPKFEFAPTGNLLASPWKFRYYGQSGIEVSDLFPCIGNCVDDIAVIRSMNGSDLVSHGPALLNINTGSGVFARPSLGAWTLYGLGSENQNLPGFISLSPSLYHGGAQNYGASFLPATFQGTRIGDGSTHFRDARLSSLTPGQTPALQRLQLDLLKRRNQRHLAEQGPDSALEARIDSFEMAFRMQAEAPDIMDISRESAAMQKAYGVGAEPTDEFARQCLLARRCLEAGVRFVQVNFSYPRNYWDAHGDLRNNHTSNAARVDQPIAALLQDLKTRGLLAETLVVFATEFGRT
;
A
#
# COMPACT_ATOMS: atom_id res chain seq x y z
N MET A 1 39.72 32.66 36.71
CA MET A 1 39.46 31.37 36.03
C MET A 1 38.26 31.58 35.11
N ASN A 2 38.52 31.79 33.83
CA ASN A 2 37.46 32.06 32.85
C ASN A 2 37.11 30.77 32.14
N THR A 3 36.08 30.07 32.63
CA THR A 3 35.57 28.88 31.98
C THR A 3 34.59 29.27 30.88
N GLY A 4 35.12 29.74 29.76
CA GLY A 4 34.31 30.02 28.57
C GLY A 4 33.71 28.72 28.03
N LEU A 5 32.40 28.69 27.96
CA LEU A 5 31.65 27.58 27.33
C LEU A 5 32.09 27.46 25.86
N ASN A 6 32.45 26.26 25.40
CA ASN A 6 32.73 26.05 24.00
C ASN A 6 31.43 26.01 23.18
N ARG A 7 31.50 26.17 21.85
CA ARG A 7 30.30 26.18 20.95
C ARG A 7 29.39 24.97 21.14
N ARG A 8 29.94 23.81 21.43
CA ARG A 8 29.17 22.56 21.66
C ARG A 8 28.40 22.64 22.96
N GLN A 9 29.02 23.19 24.03
CA GLN A 9 28.34 23.36 25.33
C GLN A 9 27.25 24.44 25.27
N VAL A 10 27.46 25.52 24.49
CA VAL A 10 26.41 26.53 24.24
C VAL A 10 25.24 25.94 23.49
N LEU A 11 25.48 25.16 22.46
CA LEU A 11 24.42 24.44 21.71
C LEU A 11 23.69 23.39 22.57
N GLN A 12 24.39 22.70 23.43
CA GLN A 12 23.79 21.76 24.38
C GLN A 12 22.95 22.45 25.45
N GLN A 13 23.36 23.60 25.94
CA GLN A 13 22.63 24.38 26.96
C GLN A 13 21.46 25.18 26.40
N SER A 14 21.55 25.68 25.16
CA SER A 14 20.43 26.34 24.49
C SER A 14 19.37 25.32 23.95
N ALA A 15 19.72 24.05 23.85
CA ALA A 15 18.81 22.96 23.48
C ALA A 15 18.09 22.31 24.69
N LEU A 16 18.10 22.94 25.87
CA LEU A 16 17.38 22.50 27.08
C LEU A 16 15.85 22.68 26.95
N GLY A 17 15.30 22.23 25.85
CA GLY A 17 13.88 22.13 25.60
C GLY A 17 13.53 20.75 25.05
N PHE A 18 12.28 20.58 24.64
CA PHE A 18 11.73 19.35 24.06
C PHE A 18 12.59 18.69 22.97
N GLY A 19 13.43 19.49 22.26
CA GLY A 19 14.35 18.99 21.24
C GLY A 19 15.46 18.06 21.77
N SER A 20 15.97 18.28 22.97
CA SER A 20 16.99 17.41 23.58
C SER A 20 16.40 16.10 24.11
N LEU A 21 15.15 16.13 24.61
CA LEU A 21 14.41 14.93 25.00
C LEU A 21 14.02 14.11 23.76
N ALA A 22 13.60 14.75 22.68
CA ALA A 22 13.33 14.07 21.41
C ALA A 22 14.61 13.46 20.81
N LEU A 23 15.74 14.17 20.84
CA LEU A 23 17.02 13.66 20.37
C LEU A 23 17.54 12.53 21.27
N ALA A 24 17.40 12.65 22.60
CA ALA A 24 17.74 11.57 23.53
C ALA A 24 16.85 10.35 23.31
N GLY A 25 15.55 10.54 23.02
CA GLY A 25 14.64 9.47 22.62
C GLY A 25 15.09 8.78 21.33
N LEU A 26 15.41 9.53 20.31
CA LEU A 26 15.91 9.01 19.02
C LEU A 26 17.27 8.28 19.17
N LEU A 27 18.16 8.80 20.00
CA LEU A 27 19.46 8.18 20.26
C LEU A 27 19.34 6.94 21.15
N SER A 28 18.38 6.90 22.09
CA SER A 28 18.12 5.72 22.91
C SER A 28 17.46 4.60 22.11
N ASP A 29 16.63 4.92 21.12
CA ASP A 29 16.05 3.94 20.20
C ASP A 29 17.11 3.39 19.22
N SER A 30 18.05 4.21 18.79
CA SER A 30 19.21 3.76 18.00
C SER A 30 20.12 2.84 18.84
N ALA A 31 20.38 3.17 20.10
CA ALA A 31 21.17 2.35 21.01
C ALA A 31 20.46 1.03 21.40
N ARG A 32 19.13 1.02 21.44
CA ARG A 32 18.34 -0.22 21.63
C ARG A 32 18.32 -1.09 20.38
N ALA A 33 18.30 -0.51 19.19
CA ALA A 33 18.40 -1.26 17.94
C ALA A 33 19.76 -1.97 17.81
N ASP A 34 20.86 -1.31 18.24
CA ASP A 34 22.21 -1.90 18.23
C ASP A 34 22.41 -3.00 19.29
N SER A 35 21.64 -3.02 20.36
CA SER A 35 21.86 -3.95 21.48
C SER A 35 21.20 -5.32 21.33
N THR A 36 20.32 -5.52 20.34
CA THR A 36 19.55 -6.78 20.22
C THR A 36 20.07 -7.75 19.17
N GLY A 37 21.09 -7.42 18.37
CA GLY A 37 21.66 -8.35 17.37
C GLY A 37 20.63 -8.97 16.39
N GLY A 38 19.42 -8.44 16.36
CA GLY A 38 18.32 -8.92 15.53
C GLY A 38 18.39 -8.37 14.10
N THR A 39 17.76 -9.06 13.17
CA THR A 39 17.58 -8.54 11.81
C THR A 39 16.74 -7.26 11.83
N PRO A 40 16.98 -6.28 10.93
CA PRO A 40 16.19 -5.04 10.87
C PRO A 40 14.68 -5.26 10.74
N LEU A 41 14.27 -6.40 10.16
CA LEU A 41 12.88 -6.82 9.98
C LEU A 41 12.34 -7.68 11.13
N ALA A 42 13.07 -7.89 12.23
CA ALA A 42 12.55 -8.64 13.37
C ALA A 42 11.24 -8.02 13.88
N PRO A 43 10.23 -8.83 14.27
CA PRO A 43 8.98 -8.33 14.82
C PRO A 43 9.23 -7.44 16.04
N ARG A 44 8.49 -6.32 16.12
CA ARG A 44 8.57 -5.37 17.23
C ARG A 44 7.21 -5.22 17.87
N ALA A 45 7.19 -5.06 19.18
CA ALA A 45 5.96 -4.78 19.91
C ALA A 45 5.42 -3.40 19.52
N PRO A 46 4.12 -3.26 19.24
CA PRO A 46 3.50 -1.98 18.97
C PRO A 46 3.50 -1.10 20.24
N LEU A 47 3.50 0.22 20.07
CA LEU A 47 3.42 1.17 21.18
C LEU A 47 2.06 1.11 21.90
N PHE A 48 1.02 0.71 21.21
CA PHE A 48 -0.33 0.53 21.74
C PHE A 48 -0.83 -0.87 21.40
N PRO A 49 -1.73 -1.44 22.20
CA PRO A 49 -2.36 -2.71 21.86
C PRO A 49 -2.99 -2.64 20.48
N ALA A 50 -2.50 -3.46 19.55
CA ALA A 50 -3.01 -3.52 18.18
C ALA A 50 -3.83 -4.79 17.99
N THR A 51 -4.98 -4.66 17.31
CA THR A 51 -5.78 -5.79 16.86
C THR A 51 -5.36 -6.27 15.47
N ALA A 52 -4.88 -5.34 14.62
CA ALA A 52 -4.43 -5.67 13.28
C ALA A 52 -2.93 -6.01 13.27
N ALA A 53 -2.61 -7.22 12.82
CA ALA A 53 -1.25 -7.68 12.57
C ALA A 53 -0.79 -7.38 11.12
N ARG A 54 -1.74 -7.20 10.19
CA ARG A 54 -1.48 -7.05 8.75
C ARG A 54 -2.28 -5.88 8.18
N VAL A 55 -1.77 -5.30 7.09
CA VAL A 55 -2.46 -4.25 6.33
C VAL A 55 -2.63 -4.70 4.88
N LEU A 56 -3.85 -4.57 4.38
CA LEU A 56 -4.19 -4.72 2.97
C LEU A 56 -4.69 -3.38 2.44
N PHE A 57 -3.95 -2.77 1.53
CA PHE A 57 -4.31 -1.50 0.95
C PHE A 57 -4.79 -1.70 -0.50
N LEU A 58 -6.09 -1.56 -0.74
CA LEU A 58 -6.73 -1.59 -2.06
C LEU A 58 -6.75 -0.16 -2.63
N PHE A 59 -5.82 0.13 -3.50
CA PHE A 59 -5.66 1.46 -4.07
C PHE A 59 -6.29 1.57 -5.45
N MET A 60 -7.27 2.47 -5.58
CA MET A 60 -8.07 2.71 -6.79
C MET A 60 -7.58 3.98 -7.51
N HIS A 61 -6.57 3.84 -8.36
CA HIS A 61 -5.93 4.96 -9.03
C HIS A 61 -6.87 5.67 -10.00
N GLY A 62 -6.95 6.99 -9.92
CA GLY A 62 -7.66 7.83 -10.88
C GLY A 62 -8.82 8.63 -10.28
N GLY A 63 -9.00 8.64 -8.96
CA GLY A 63 -10.06 9.44 -8.34
C GLY A 63 -11.45 8.84 -8.58
N ILE A 64 -11.73 7.71 -7.96
CA ILE A 64 -13.08 7.12 -7.97
C ILE A 64 -14.12 8.12 -7.43
N SER A 65 -15.26 8.22 -8.08
CA SER A 65 -16.32 9.12 -7.65
C SER A 65 -16.97 8.62 -6.36
N HIS A 66 -16.72 9.32 -5.25
CA HIS A 66 -17.31 9.00 -3.94
C HIS A 66 -18.82 9.17 -3.95
N ILE A 67 -19.33 10.24 -4.61
CA ILE A 67 -20.77 10.55 -4.70
C ILE A 67 -21.55 9.57 -5.58
N ASP A 68 -20.87 8.79 -6.40
CA ASP A 68 -21.45 7.76 -7.28
C ASP A 68 -21.23 6.33 -6.74
N SER A 69 -20.55 6.19 -5.60
CA SER A 69 -20.19 4.88 -5.03
C SER A 69 -20.77 4.63 -3.62
N PHE A 70 -20.27 5.35 -2.60
CA PHE A 70 -20.59 5.09 -1.18
C PHE A 70 -21.13 6.32 -0.42
N ASP A 71 -21.25 7.48 -1.07
CA ASP A 71 -21.65 8.74 -0.45
C ASP A 71 -22.75 9.45 -1.24
N PRO A 72 -24.00 8.93 -1.21
CA PRO A 72 -25.11 9.52 -1.95
C PRO A 72 -25.38 10.96 -1.51
N LYS A 73 -25.68 11.83 -2.48
CA LYS A 73 -26.01 13.24 -2.27
C LYS A 73 -27.43 13.54 -2.77
N PRO A 74 -28.46 13.40 -1.93
CA PRO A 74 -29.86 13.65 -2.34
C PRO A 74 -30.10 15.04 -2.95
N GLN A 75 -29.37 16.05 -2.48
CA GLN A 75 -29.46 17.41 -3.03
C GLN A 75 -28.97 17.49 -4.48
N LEU A 76 -27.94 16.73 -4.88
CA LEU A 76 -27.53 16.68 -6.28
C LEU A 76 -28.62 16.09 -7.15
N THR A 77 -29.36 15.10 -6.66
CA THR A 77 -30.52 14.54 -7.36
C THR A 77 -31.63 15.57 -7.52
N ALA A 78 -31.97 16.30 -6.47
CA ALA A 78 -33.03 17.33 -6.48
C ALA A 78 -32.65 18.52 -7.39
N MET A 79 -31.39 18.87 -7.46
CA MET A 79 -30.90 20.04 -8.21
C MET A 79 -30.24 19.67 -9.53
N ASN A 80 -30.44 18.48 -10.04
CA ASN A 80 -29.83 18.01 -11.28
C ASN A 80 -30.06 18.98 -12.46
N GLY A 81 -29.01 19.31 -13.18
CA GLY A 81 -29.04 20.24 -14.31
C GLY A 81 -29.07 21.73 -13.94
N GLN A 82 -29.22 22.07 -12.66
CA GLN A 82 -29.20 23.46 -12.20
C GLN A 82 -27.76 24.00 -12.06
N PRO A 83 -27.56 25.32 -12.16
CA PRO A 83 -26.27 25.92 -11.88
C PRO A 83 -25.93 25.76 -10.38
N LEU A 84 -24.63 25.82 -10.06
CA LEU A 84 -24.17 25.85 -8.68
C LEU A 84 -24.81 27.02 -7.91
N PRO A 85 -25.32 26.82 -6.69
CA PRO A 85 -25.95 27.86 -5.87
C PRO A 85 -24.93 28.83 -5.21
N PHE A 86 -23.66 28.72 -5.55
CA PHE A 86 -22.54 29.53 -5.07
C PHE A 86 -21.59 29.83 -6.21
N ALA A 87 -20.57 30.68 -5.95
CA ALA A 87 -19.55 31.03 -6.95
C ALA A 87 -18.84 29.77 -7.42
N LYS A 88 -18.74 29.61 -8.75
CA LYS A 88 -18.07 28.46 -9.36
C LYS A 88 -16.61 28.38 -8.90
N PRO A 89 -16.18 27.29 -8.29
CA PRO A 89 -14.77 27.09 -8.01
C PRO A 89 -13.97 27.04 -9.33
N LYS A 90 -12.76 27.57 -9.32
CA LYS A 90 -11.83 27.38 -10.44
C LYS A 90 -11.15 26.05 -10.28
N PHE A 91 -11.37 25.14 -11.21
CA PHE A 91 -10.62 23.89 -11.33
C PHE A 91 -9.53 24.03 -12.39
N GLU A 92 -8.41 23.37 -12.14
CA GLU A 92 -7.22 23.51 -12.97
C GLU A 92 -7.39 22.88 -14.36
N PHE A 93 -8.12 21.75 -14.43
CA PHE A 93 -8.14 20.93 -15.65
C PHE A 93 -9.49 20.87 -16.37
N ALA A 94 -10.57 21.38 -15.79
CA ALA A 94 -11.87 21.31 -16.41
C ALA A 94 -12.77 22.49 -16.03
N PRO A 95 -13.61 22.99 -16.95
CA PRO A 95 -14.64 23.97 -16.60
C PRO A 95 -15.73 23.32 -15.76
N THR A 96 -16.21 24.01 -14.74
CA THR A 96 -17.34 23.58 -13.93
C THR A 96 -18.64 23.69 -14.72
N GLY A 97 -19.33 22.58 -14.88
CA GLY A 97 -20.67 22.51 -15.47
C GLY A 97 -21.78 22.86 -14.47
N ASN A 98 -23.00 22.37 -14.76
CA ASN A 98 -24.12 22.35 -13.84
C ASN A 98 -24.03 21.15 -12.89
N LEU A 99 -24.85 21.15 -11.83
CA LEU A 99 -24.96 20.03 -10.91
C LEU A 99 -25.41 18.77 -11.63
N LEU A 100 -24.74 17.65 -11.38
CA LEU A 100 -25.01 16.36 -11.98
C LEU A 100 -25.44 15.35 -10.90
N ALA A 101 -26.65 14.83 -11.02
CA ALA A 101 -27.09 13.71 -10.20
C ALA A 101 -26.32 12.44 -10.54
N SER A 102 -26.13 11.57 -9.57
CA SER A 102 -25.57 10.25 -9.83
C SER A 102 -26.44 9.49 -10.83
N PRO A 103 -25.84 8.93 -11.91
CA PRO A 103 -26.58 8.12 -12.87
C PRO A 103 -26.89 6.71 -12.33
N TRP A 104 -26.41 6.34 -11.15
CA TRP A 104 -26.67 5.06 -10.51
C TRP A 104 -27.62 5.22 -9.35
N LYS A 105 -28.38 4.14 -9.06
CA LYS A 105 -29.28 4.08 -7.89
C LYS A 105 -28.52 3.60 -6.68
N PHE A 106 -28.93 4.09 -5.53
CA PHE A 106 -28.42 3.64 -4.23
C PHE A 106 -29.44 2.74 -3.54
N ARG A 107 -28.94 1.75 -2.83
CA ARG A 107 -29.75 0.84 -2.00
C ARG A 107 -29.09 0.65 -0.64
N TYR A 108 -29.91 0.37 0.36
CA TYR A 108 -29.45 -0.03 1.68
C TYR A 108 -29.03 -1.50 1.65
N TYR A 109 -27.90 -1.79 2.26
CA TYR A 109 -27.36 -3.13 2.37
C TYR A 109 -27.07 -3.49 3.83
N GLY A 110 -27.06 -4.81 4.13
CA GLY A 110 -26.73 -5.36 5.43
C GLY A 110 -27.62 -4.92 6.56
N GLN A 111 -27.23 -5.24 7.78
CA GLN A 111 -27.89 -4.78 9.00
C GLN A 111 -27.45 -3.36 9.38
N SER A 112 -26.24 -2.97 8.99
CA SER A 112 -25.72 -1.61 9.18
C SER A 112 -26.46 -0.55 8.38
N GLY A 113 -27.20 -0.94 7.33
CA GLY A 113 -27.97 -0.02 6.50
C GLY A 113 -27.14 0.99 5.74
N ILE A 114 -25.90 0.63 5.36
CA ILE A 114 -25.05 1.50 4.54
C ILE A 114 -25.60 1.53 3.12
N GLU A 115 -25.76 2.74 2.58
CA GLU A 115 -26.15 2.94 1.18
C GLU A 115 -24.96 2.74 0.26
N VAL A 116 -25.14 1.86 -0.72
CA VAL A 116 -24.17 1.56 -1.78
C VAL A 116 -24.84 1.68 -3.13
N SER A 117 -24.13 2.22 -4.12
CA SER A 117 -24.66 2.34 -5.47
C SER A 117 -24.68 1.01 -6.21
N ASP A 118 -25.44 0.95 -7.30
CA ASP A 118 -25.52 -0.20 -8.21
C ASP A 118 -24.18 -0.53 -8.89
N LEU A 119 -23.14 0.29 -8.69
CA LEU A 119 -21.77 -0.01 -9.13
C LEU A 119 -21.15 -1.15 -8.34
N PHE A 120 -21.49 -1.32 -7.05
CA PHE A 120 -20.81 -2.21 -6.12
C PHE A 120 -21.77 -3.15 -5.37
N PRO A 121 -22.60 -3.95 -6.10
CA PRO A 121 -23.58 -4.84 -5.45
C PRO A 121 -22.91 -5.99 -4.65
N CYS A 122 -21.73 -6.47 -5.07
CA CYS A 122 -21.03 -7.52 -4.35
C CYS A 122 -20.39 -6.99 -3.06
N ILE A 123 -19.72 -5.83 -3.11
CA ILE A 123 -19.17 -5.15 -1.93
C ILE A 123 -20.34 -4.74 -1.00
N GLY A 124 -21.48 -4.33 -1.56
CA GLY A 124 -22.69 -4.05 -0.80
C GLY A 124 -23.08 -5.19 0.14
N ASN A 125 -22.94 -6.44 -0.27
CA ASN A 125 -23.21 -7.60 0.57
C ASN A 125 -22.18 -7.83 1.70
N CYS A 126 -21.12 -7.04 1.74
CA CYS A 126 -20.08 -7.09 2.77
C CYS A 126 -20.11 -5.87 3.72
N VAL A 127 -21.10 -4.97 3.61
CA VAL A 127 -21.08 -3.66 4.32
C VAL A 127 -21.09 -3.78 5.85
N ASP A 128 -21.60 -4.87 6.40
CA ASP A 128 -21.59 -5.08 7.86
C ASP A 128 -20.15 -5.29 8.42
N ASP A 129 -19.19 -5.57 7.55
CA ASP A 129 -17.76 -5.64 7.87
C ASP A 129 -16.99 -4.38 7.44
N ILE A 130 -17.69 -3.33 6.96
CA ILE A 130 -17.07 -2.13 6.37
C ILE A 130 -17.45 -0.87 7.14
N ALA A 131 -16.49 -0.02 7.43
CA ALA A 131 -16.71 1.35 7.89
C ALA A 131 -16.48 2.33 6.74
N VAL A 132 -17.47 3.15 6.39
CA VAL A 132 -17.38 4.17 5.34
C VAL A 132 -17.14 5.53 5.98
N ILE A 133 -15.96 6.12 5.71
CA ILE A 133 -15.59 7.45 6.21
C ILE A 133 -15.88 8.48 5.11
N ARG A 134 -17.08 9.09 5.16
CA ARG A 134 -17.55 10.07 4.16
C ARG A 134 -16.98 11.48 4.35
N SER A 135 -16.34 11.73 5.48
CA SER A 135 -15.77 13.04 5.85
C SER A 135 -14.28 13.18 5.53
N MET A 136 -13.71 12.24 4.78
CA MET A 136 -12.31 12.36 4.38
C MET A 136 -12.13 13.57 3.48
N ASN A 137 -11.17 14.42 3.84
CA ASN A 137 -10.72 15.53 3.03
C ASN A 137 -9.27 15.26 2.59
N GLY A 138 -9.04 15.31 1.29
CA GLY A 138 -7.69 15.20 0.72
C GLY A 138 -6.91 16.49 0.86
N SER A 139 -5.72 16.51 0.28
CA SER A 139 -4.95 17.74 0.10
C SER A 139 -5.46 18.51 -1.12
N ASP A 140 -5.02 19.77 -1.27
CA ASP A 140 -5.32 20.61 -2.45
C ASP A 140 -4.59 20.15 -3.72
N LEU A 141 -4.08 18.92 -3.72
CA LEU A 141 -3.39 18.34 -4.86
C LEU A 141 -4.39 17.79 -5.87
N VAL A 142 -4.46 18.41 -7.03
CA VAL A 142 -5.41 18.08 -8.11
C VAL A 142 -4.77 17.24 -9.22
N SER A 143 -3.45 17.05 -9.19
CA SER A 143 -2.70 16.23 -10.15
C SER A 143 -2.39 14.85 -9.57
N HIS A 144 -2.60 13.79 -10.36
CA HIS A 144 -2.40 12.40 -9.94
C HIS A 144 -1.02 12.13 -9.35
N GLY A 145 0.08 12.62 -9.97
CA GLY A 145 1.44 12.35 -9.51
C GLY A 145 1.68 12.79 -8.06
N PRO A 146 1.56 14.07 -7.74
CA PRO A 146 1.67 14.57 -6.38
C PRO A 146 0.65 13.97 -5.43
N ALA A 147 -0.61 13.75 -5.86
CA ALA A 147 -1.64 13.20 -5.01
C ALA A 147 -1.39 11.71 -4.65
N LEU A 148 -0.92 10.89 -5.61
CA LEU A 148 -0.48 9.53 -5.33
C LEU A 148 0.69 9.49 -4.36
N LEU A 149 1.67 10.35 -4.58
CA LEU A 149 2.81 10.44 -3.68
C LEU A 149 2.34 10.83 -2.28
N ASN A 150 1.42 11.80 -2.17
CA ASN A 150 0.89 12.26 -0.90
C ASN A 150 0.15 11.15 -0.12
N ILE A 151 -0.75 10.39 -0.76
CA ILE A 151 -1.49 9.32 -0.07
C ILE A 151 -0.58 8.17 0.36
N ASN A 152 0.47 7.89 -0.41
CA ASN A 152 1.40 6.81 -0.09
C ASN A 152 2.50 7.21 0.90
N THR A 153 2.90 8.50 0.97
CA THR A 153 4.09 8.95 1.71
C THR A 153 3.85 10.13 2.66
N GLY A 154 2.64 10.72 2.62
CA GLY A 154 2.30 11.93 3.38
C GLY A 154 2.92 13.22 2.81
N SER A 155 3.42 13.21 1.58
CA SER A 155 3.94 14.41 0.90
C SER A 155 3.82 14.30 -0.60
N GLY A 156 3.22 15.31 -1.24
CA GLY A 156 3.15 15.39 -2.70
C GLY A 156 4.40 15.96 -3.38
N VAL A 157 5.40 16.38 -2.62
CA VAL A 157 6.59 17.10 -3.13
C VAL A 157 7.90 16.43 -2.72
N PHE A 158 8.01 16.02 -1.47
CA PHE A 158 9.25 15.46 -0.92
C PHE A 158 9.25 13.94 -0.95
N ALA A 159 10.38 13.34 -1.31
CA ALA A 159 10.58 11.91 -1.16
C ALA A 159 10.59 11.54 0.33
N ARG A 160 9.58 10.82 0.79
CA ARG A 160 9.44 10.28 2.15
C ARG A 160 9.22 8.77 2.07
N PRO A 161 9.49 8.03 3.14
CA PRO A 161 9.16 6.61 3.16
C PRO A 161 7.65 6.40 2.97
N SER A 162 7.31 5.37 2.22
CA SER A 162 5.92 4.99 2.00
C SER A 162 5.28 4.41 3.27
N LEU A 163 3.94 4.38 3.29
CA LEU A 163 3.17 3.83 4.41
C LEU A 163 3.60 2.40 4.76
N GLY A 164 3.83 1.54 3.75
CA GLY A 164 4.32 0.19 3.96
C GLY A 164 5.74 0.16 4.52
N ALA A 165 6.62 1.05 4.06
CA ALA A 165 7.98 1.16 4.59
C ALA A 165 7.99 1.61 6.05
N TRP A 166 7.16 2.58 6.43
CA TRP A 166 6.97 3.00 7.82
C TRP A 166 6.39 1.89 8.69
N THR A 167 5.43 1.13 8.17
CA THR A 167 4.84 -0.01 8.88
C THR A 167 5.92 -1.07 9.22
N LEU A 168 6.77 -1.40 8.25
CA LEU A 168 7.88 -2.32 8.48
C LEU A 168 8.94 -1.76 9.43
N TYR A 169 9.27 -0.48 9.30
CA TYR A 169 10.24 0.17 10.18
C TYR A 169 9.76 0.14 11.63
N GLY A 170 8.48 0.41 11.88
CA GLY A 170 7.90 0.43 13.22
C GLY A 170 7.64 -0.94 13.81
N LEU A 171 7.18 -1.91 13.03
CA LEU A 171 6.62 -3.18 13.53
C LEU A 171 7.40 -4.43 13.08
N GLY A 172 8.30 -4.31 12.10
CA GLY A 172 9.00 -5.45 11.50
C GLY A 172 8.05 -6.33 10.67
N SER A 173 8.49 -7.55 10.40
CA SER A 173 7.72 -8.57 9.67
C SER A 173 7.67 -9.88 10.45
N GLU A 174 6.52 -10.57 10.45
CA GLU A 174 6.38 -11.88 11.07
C GLU A 174 7.05 -12.97 10.23
N ASN A 175 6.91 -12.90 8.92
CA ASN A 175 7.60 -13.81 7.99
C ASN A 175 8.97 -13.21 7.62
N GLN A 176 10.03 -13.97 7.86
CA GLN A 176 11.42 -13.59 7.55
C GLN A 176 11.89 -14.13 6.18
N ASN A 177 11.08 -14.91 5.49
CA ASN A 177 11.40 -15.55 4.20
C ASN A 177 10.71 -14.87 3.01
N LEU A 178 9.80 -13.91 3.29
CA LEU A 178 9.12 -13.09 2.29
C LEU A 178 9.37 -11.61 2.56
N PRO A 179 9.28 -10.74 1.53
CA PRO A 179 9.27 -9.31 1.75
C PRO A 179 8.12 -8.94 2.69
N GLY A 180 8.40 -8.14 3.71
CA GLY A 180 7.36 -7.70 4.64
C GLY A 180 6.38 -6.70 4.01
N PHE A 181 6.75 -6.06 2.90
CA PHE A 181 5.90 -5.18 2.10
C PHE A 181 5.91 -5.60 0.62
N ILE A 182 4.74 -5.90 0.07
CA ILE A 182 4.53 -6.26 -1.33
C ILE A 182 3.56 -5.28 -1.98
N SER A 183 3.93 -4.75 -3.16
CA SER A 183 3.07 -3.90 -3.99
C SER A 183 2.77 -4.60 -5.31
N LEU A 184 1.49 -4.94 -5.51
CA LEU A 184 1.00 -5.63 -6.70
C LEU A 184 0.58 -4.61 -7.76
N SER A 185 1.10 -4.71 -8.96
CA SER A 185 0.81 -3.84 -10.12
C SER A 185 0.87 -2.33 -9.84
N PRO A 186 1.88 -1.78 -9.12
CA PRO A 186 1.95 -0.33 -8.96
C PRO A 186 2.15 0.35 -10.31
N SER A 187 1.62 1.57 -10.44
CA SER A 187 1.91 2.41 -11.61
C SER A 187 3.40 2.77 -11.65
N LEU A 188 3.99 2.72 -12.83
CA LEU A 188 5.35 3.24 -13.08
C LEU A 188 5.34 4.75 -13.32
N TYR A 189 4.15 5.31 -13.55
CA TYR A 189 3.90 6.74 -13.69
C TYR A 189 3.42 7.33 -12.36
N HIS A 190 3.19 8.65 -12.30
CA HIS A 190 2.56 9.30 -11.15
C HIS A 190 3.24 8.96 -9.79
N GLY A 191 4.52 9.29 -9.69
CA GLY A 191 5.34 9.02 -8.50
C GLY A 191 6.19 7.75 -8.60
N GLY A 192 5.81 6.78 -9.43
CA GLY A 192 6.60 5.58 -9.72
C GLY A 192 7.02 4.81 -8.46
N ALA A 193 8.31 4.45 -8.38
CA ALA A 193 8.86 3.67 -7.27
C ALA A 193 8.81 4.40 -5.91
N GLN A 194 8.64 5.72 -5.88
CA GLN A 194 8.53 6.46 -4.63
C GLN A 194 7.26 6.07 -3.85
N ASN A 195 6.20 5.65 -4.53
CA ASN A 195 4.95 5.24 -3.89
C ASN A 195 5.08 3.99 -2.99
N TYR A 196 6.13 3.20 -3.17
CA TYR A 196 6.44 2.02 -2.34
C TYR A 196 7.89 2.01 -1.85
N GLY A 197 8.59 3.13 -1.99
CA GLY A 197 10.00 3.29 -1.63
C GLY A 197 10.23 3.47 -0.14
N ALA A 198 11.46 3.18 0.31
CA ALA A 198 11.92 3.42 1.67
C ALA A 198 12.50 4.83 1.87
N SER A 199 12.81 5.57 0.78
CA SER A 199 13.41 6.91 0.83
C SER A 199 14.67 6.97 1.74
N PHE A 200 14.62 7.73 2.84
CA PHE A 200 15.74 7.85 3.79
C PHE A 200 15.82 6.70 4.81
N LEU A 201 14.84 5.80 4.86
CA LEU A 201 14.95 4.57 5.64
C LEU A 201 15.85 3.55 4.92
N PRO A 202 16.46 2.60 5.63
CA PRO A 202 17.19 1.51 5.01
C PRO A 202 16.37 0.76 3.95
N ALA A 203 17.02 0.38 2.85
CA ALA A 203 16.36 -0.26 1.70
C ALA A 203 15.66 -1.58 2.03
N THR A 204 15.99 -2.22 3.15
CA THR A 204 15.31 -3.43 3.64
C THR A 204 13.82 -3.22 3.93
N PHE A 205 13.37 -1.97 4.15
CA PHE A 205 11.97 -1.63 4.38
C PHE A 205 11.21 -1.27 3.10
N GLN A 206 11.89 -1.26 1.95
CA GLN A 206 11.26 -0.93 0.67
C GLN A 206 10.27 -2.01 0.24
N GLY A 207 9.17 -1.58 -0.40
CA GLY A 207 8.20 -2.49 -0.99
C GLY A 207 8.78 -3.26 -2.19
N THR A 208 8.50 -4.56 -2.23
CA THR A 208 8.81 -5.42 -3.36
C THR A 208 7.68 -5.37 -4.36
N ARG A 209 7.99 -4.96 -5.59
CA ARG A 209 7.03 -4.88 -6.68
C ARG A 209 6.81 -6.24 -7.33
N ILE A 210 5.54 -6.59 -7.59
CA ILE A 210 5.15 -7.75 -8.41
C ILE A 210 4.27 -7.24 -9.55
N GLY A 211 4.75 -7.35 -10.78
CA GLY A 211 4.11 -6.75 -11.95
C GLY A 211 4.18 -5.22 -11.95
N ASP A 212 3.44 -4.62 -12.84
CA ASP A 212 3.23 -3.17 -12.95
C ASP A 212 1.92 -2.87 -13.67
N GLY A 213 1.48 -1.61 -13.62
CA GLY A 213 0.23 -1.19 -14.26
C GLY A 213 0.24 -1.27 -15.80
N SER A 214 1.37 -1.56 -16.44
CA SER A 214 1.50 -1.60 -17.91
C SER A 214 1.30 -3.00 -18.48
N THR A 215 1.53 -4.05 -17.69
CA THR A 215 1.47 -5.46 -18.12
C THR A 215 0.28 -6.18 -17.49
N HIS A 216 -0.22 -7.22 -18.14
CA HIS A 216 -1.23 -8.08 -17.53
C HIS A 216 -0.67 -8.79 -16.31
N PHE A 217 -1.43 -8.81 -15.22
CA PHE A 217 -0.98 -9.42 -13.98
C PHE A 217 -0.72 -10.92 -14.09
N ARG A 218 -1.41 -11.63 -14.98
CA ARG A 218 -1.10 -13.04 -15.28
C ARG A 218 0.34 -13.26 -15.78
N ASP A 219 0.95 -12.23 -16.38
CA ASP A 219 2.32 -12.26 -16.87
C ASP A 219 3.31 -11.71 -15.85
N ALA A 220 2.81 -11.20 -14.72
CA ALA A 220 3.64 -10.68 -13.63
C ALA A 220 4.52 -11.79 -13.05
N ARG A 221 5.78 -11.44 -12.82
CA ARG A 221 6.76 -12.34 -12.20
C ARG A 221 7.49 -11.59 -11.10
N LEU A 222 7.80 -12.27 -10.06
CA LEU A 222 8.74 -11.77 -9.06
C LEU A 222 10.17 -12.01 -9.59
N SER A 223 10.95 -10.94 -9.65
CA SER A 223 12.31 -11.00 -10.16
C SER A 223 13.19 -11.91 -9.27
N SER A 224 14.13 -12.63 -9.89
CA SER A 224 15.15 -13.40 -9.19
C SER A 224 14.67 -14.62 -8.38
N LEU A 225 13.45 -15.13 -8.64
CA LEU A 225 12.98 -16.37 -8.02
C LEU A 225 13.66 -17.63 -8.55
N THR A 226 14.06 -17.63 -9.82
CA THR A 226 14.73 -18.79 -10.41
C THR A 226 16.23 -18.67 -10.16
N PRO A 227 16.83 -19.57 -9.37
CA PRO A 227 18.28 -19.53 -9.16
C PRO A 227 19.01 -19.84 -10.46
N GLY A 228 19.99 -19.01 -10.80
CA GLY A 228 20.89 -19.27 -11.94
C GLY A 228 21.92 -20.38 -11.66
N GLN A 229 21.93 -20.93 -10.44
CA GLN A 229 22.91 -21.90 -9.93
C GLN A 229 22.25 -22.84 -8.92
N THR A 230 22.96 -23.90 -8.52
CA THR A 230 22.46 -24.78 -7.47
C THR A 230 22.35 -24.04 -6.13
N PRO A 231 21.35 -24.35 -5.27
CA PRO A 231 21.19 -23.69 -3.97
C PRO A 231 22.45 -23.76 -3.10
N ALA A 232 23.20 -24.87 -3.14
CA ALA A 232 24.45 -25.02 -2.38
C ALA A 232 25.52 -24.02 -2.84
N LEU A 233 25.69 -23.85 -4.15
CA LEU A 233 26.66 -22.91 -4.70
C LEU A 233 26.28 -21.47 -4.43
N GLN A 234 24.98 -21.14 -4.54
CA GLN A 234 24.44 -19.83 -4.21
C GLN A 234 24.64 -19.50 -2.73
N ARG A 235 24.40 -20.47 -1.81
CA ARG A 235 24.67 -20.29 -0.37
C ARG A 235 26.14 -19.99 -0.13
N LEU A 236 27.04 -20.74 -0.74
CA LEU A 236 28.49 -20.51 -0.60
C LEU A 236 28.90 -19.11 -1.08
N GLN A 237 28.34 -18.63 -2.18
CA GLN A 237 28.57 -17.27 -2.69
C GLN A 237 28.07 -16.20 -1.72
N LEU A 238 26.88 -16.37 -1.18
CA LEU A 238 26.32 -15.45 -0.17
C LEU A 238 27.16 -15.41 1.10
N ASP A 239 27.63 -16.56 1.58
CA ASP A 239 28.50 -16.63 2.75
C ASP A 239 29.87 -15.95 2.50
N LEU A 240 30.41 -16.08 1.29
CA LEU A 240 31.62 -15.38 0.90
C LEU A 240 31.43 -13.87 0.83
N LEU A 241 30.33 -13.42 0.21
CA LEU A 241 29.98 -12.00 0.14
C LEU A 241 29.77 -11.42 1.55
N LYS A 242 29.05 -12.13 2.42
CA LYS A 242 28.81 -11.72 3.79
C LYS A 242 30.12 -11.53 4.57
N ARG A 243 31.05 -12.50 4.48
CA ARG A 243 32.38 -12.39 5.13
C ARG A 243 33.19 -11.22 4.59
N ARG A 244 33.15 -10.99 3.27
CA ARG A 244 33.84 -9.86 2.64
C ARG A 244 33.28 -8.52 3.09
N ASN A 245 31.96 -8.41 3.14
CA ASN A 245 31.28 -7.20 3.56
C ASN A 245 31.47 -6.93 5.06
N GLN A 246 31.46 -7.97 5.91
CA GLN A 246 31.78 -7.84 7.33
C GLN A 246 33.22 -7.33 7.57
N ARG A 247 34.18 -7.82 6.78
CA ARG A 247 35.56 -7.29 6.84
C ARG A 247 35.62 -5.83 6.43
N HIS A 248 34.92 -5.46 5.35
CA HIS A 248 34.84 -4.07 4.88
C HIS A 248 34.24 -3.15 5.94
N LEU A 249 33.12 -3.55 6.57
CA LEU A 249 32.49 -2.78 7.67
C LEU A 249 33.43 -2.64 8.89
N ALA A 250 34.21 -3.67 9.22
CA ALA A 250 35.19 -3.61 10.31
C ALA A 250 36.34 -2.63 10.00
N GLU A 251 36.73 -2.49 8.73
CA GLU A 251 37.82 -1.59 8.28
C GLU A 251 37.35 -0.15 8.07
N GLN A 252 36.14 0.06 7.53
CA GLN A 252 35.62 1.37 7.11
C GLN A 252 34.58 1.96 8.07
N GLY A 253 34.08 1.16 9.02
CA GLY A 253 32.99 1.53 9.94
C GLY A 253 31.60 1.15 9.41
N PRO A 254 30.56 1.43 10.19
CA PRO A 254 29.18 1.10 9.84
C PRO A 254 28.72 1.77 8.54
N ASP A 255 28.16 0.99 7.63
CA ASP A 255 27.54 1.44 6.37
C ASP A 255 26.16 0.80 6.23
N SER A 256 25.13 1.56 6.53
CA SER A 256 23.75 1.11 6.49
C SER A 256 23.26 0.73 5.08
N ALA A 257 23.82 1.32 4.03
CA ALA A 257 23.50 0.96 2.65
C ALA A 257 24.07 -0.41 2.27
N LEU A 258 25.31 -0.69 2.72
CA LEU A 258 25.94 -2.00 2.51
C LEU A 258 25.21 -3.09 3.31
N GLU A 259 24.84 -2.85 4.56
CA GLU A 259 24.08 -3.77 5.41
C GLU A 259 22.72 -4.10 4.76
N ALA A 260 21.96 -3.08 4.34
CA ALA A 260 20.68 -3.27 3.66
C ALA A 260 20.81 -4.08 2.36
N ARG A 261 21.94 -3.94 1.64
CA ARG A 261 22.22 -4.72 0.43
C ARG A 261 22.51 -6.20 0.75
N ILE A 262 23.22 -6.48 1.84
CA ILE A 262 23.44 -7.85 2.33
C ILE A 262 22.11 -8.50 2.67
N ASP A 263 21.27 -7.82 3.44
CA ASP A 263 19.95 -8.29 3.85
C ASP A 263 19.04 -8.55 2.64
N SER A 264 19.12 -7.71 1.61
CA SER A 264 18.38 -7.89 0.36
C SER A 264 18.78 -9.18 -0.38
N PHE A 265 20.06 -9.51 -0.42
CA PHE A 265 20.51 -10.76 -1.04
C PHE A 265 20.10 -12.00 -0.23
N GLU A 266 20.20 -11.94 1.09
CA GLU A 266 19.75 -13.00 1.99
C GLU A 266 18.22 -13.21 1.87
N MET A 267 17.46 -12.12 1.80
CA MET A 267 16.01 -12.17 1.58
C MET A 267 15.69 -12.83 0.24
N ALA A 268 16.35 -12.40 -0.86
CA ALA A 268 16.15 -12.97 -2.18
C ALA A 268 16.44 -14.49 -2.22
N PHE A 269 17.43 -14.94 -1.48
CA PHE A 269 17.75 -16.36 -1.36
C PHE A 269 16.65 -17.14 -0.61
N ARG A 270 16.18 -16.62 0.54
CA ARG A 270 15.10 -17.26 1.31
C ARG A 270 13.79 -17.30 0.54
N MET A 271 13.48 -16.23 -0.21
CA MET A 271 12.29 -16.15 -1.07
C MET A 271 12.23 -17.27 -2.12
N GLN A 272 13.35 -17.75 -2.62
CA GLN A 272 13.39 -18.81 -3.64
C GLN A 272 12.75 -20.11 -3.15
N ALA A 273 12.69 -20.34 -1.85
CA ALA A 273 12.08 -21.53 -1.26
C ALA A 273 10.55 -21.41 -1.09
N GLU A 274 10.05 -20.25 -0.66
CA GLU A 274 8.64 -20.07 -0.28
C GLU A 274 7.81 -19.31 -1.34
N ALA A 275 8.40 -18.30 -1.98
CA ALA A 275 7.65 -17.46 -2.88
C ALA A 275 7.06 -18.18 -4.10
N PRO A 276 7.71 -19.20 -4.72
CA PRO A 276 7.11 -19.92 -5.84
C PRO A 276 5.74 -20.52 -5.50
N ASP A 277 5.62 -21.14 -4.32
CA ASP A 277 4.39 -21.76 -3.86
C ASP A 277 3.30 -20.72 -3.60
N ILE A 278 3.64 -19.59 -2.99
CA ILE A 278 2.69 -18.52 -2.68
C ILE A 278 2.23 -17.80 -3.94
N MET A 279 3.14 -17.58 -4.90
CA MET A 279 2.85 -16.93 -6.17
C MET A 279 1.97 -17.76 -7.11
N ASP A 280 1.96 -19.07 -6.94
CA ASP A 280 1.17 -19.97 -7.79
C ASP A 280 -0.30 -20.05 -7.34
N ILE A 281 -1.10 -19.11 -7.82
CA ILE A 281 -2.55 -19.09 -7.56
C ILE A 281 -3.31 -20.25 -8.21
N SER A 282 -2.71 -21.03 -9.12
CA SER A 282 -3.34 -22.20 -9.73
C SER A 282 -3.53 -23.35 -8.73
N ARG A 283 -2.83 -23.30 -7.59
CA ARG A 283 -2.98 -24.25 -6.47
C ARG A 283 -4.27 -24.05 -5.67
N GLU A 284 -4.96 -22.93 -5.87
CA GLU A 284 -6.26 -22.68 -5.26
C GLU A 284 -7.35 -23.53 -5.94
N SER A 285 -8.36 -23.94 -5.17
CA SER A 285 -9.47 -24.71 -5.72
C SER A 285 -10.19 -23.96 -6.84
N ALA A 286 -10.74 -24.69 -7.80
CA ALA A 286 -11.54 -24.09 -8.88
C ALA A 286 -12.71 -23.25 -8.34
N ALA A 287 -13.31 -23.68 -7.22
CA ALA A 287 -14.36 -22.91 -6.55
C ALA A 287 -13.86 -21.55 -6.02
N MET A 288 -12.66 -21.52 -5.42
CA MET A 288 -12.04 -20.30 -4.93
C MET A 288 -11.67 -19.38 -6.08
N GLN A 289 -11.01 -19.89 -7.12
CA GLN A 289 -10.68 -19.12 -8.31
C GLN A 289 -11.93 -18.50 -8.96
N LYS A 290 -13.01 -19.25 -9.07
CA LYS A 290 -14.31 -18.78 -9.57
C LYS A 290 -14.93 -17.72 -8.67
N ALA A 291 -14.87 -17.87 -7.35
CA ALA A 291 -15.42 -16.91 -6.40
C ALA A 291 -14.78 -15.53 -6.57
N TYR A 292 -13.45 -15.47 -6.77
CA TYR A 292 -12.74 -14.24 -7.06
C TYR A 292 -12.99 -13.73 -8.49
N GLY A 293 -13.39 -14.58 -9.44
CA GLY A 293 -13.55 -14.23 -10.86
C GLY A 293 -12.28 -14.43 -11.67
N VAL A 294 -11.35 -15.28 -11.22
CA VAL A 294 -10.15 -15.66 -11.97
C VAL A 294 -10.58 -16.46 -13.22
N GLY A 295 -10.02 -16.09 -14.37
CA GLY A 295 -10.34 -16.69 -15.68
C GLY A 295 -11.62 -16.16 -16.32
N ALA A 296 -12.30 -15.19 -15.70
CA ALA A 296 -13.52 -14.57 -16.24
C ALA A 296 -13.28 -13.08 -16.55
N GLU A 297 -13.73 -12.64 -17.74
CA GLU A 297 -13.75 -11.22 -18.07
C GLU A 297 -14.99 -10.55 -17.45
N PRO A 298 -14.87 -9.32 -16.94
CA PRO A 298 -13.68 -8.44 -16.94
C PRO A 298 -12.85 -8.53 -15.65
N THR A 299 -13.06 -9.51 -14.78
CA THR A 299 -12.52 -9.59 -13.41
C THR A 299 -11.12 -10.20 -13.34
N ASP A 300 -10.70 -11.05 -14.31
CA ASP A 300 -9.52 -11.92 -14.23
C ASP A 300 -8.27 -11.20 -13.71
N GLU A 301 -7.97 -10.04 -14.26
CA GLU A 301 -6.73 -9.34 -13.91
C GLU A 301 -6.70 -8.90 -12.44
N PHE A 302 -7.76 -8.27 -11.96
CA PHE A 302 -7.83 -7.79 -10.59
C PHE A 302 -8.11 -8.93 -9.59
N ALA A 303 -8.85 -9.95 -10.02
CA ALA A 303 -9.09 -11.17 -9.26
C ALA A 303 -7.79 -11.90 -8.90
N ARG A 304 -6.85 -12.00 -9.85
CA ARG A 304 -5.52 -12.59 -9.61
C ARG A 304 -4.72 -11.80 -8.59
N GLN A 305 -4.79 -10.47 -8.65
CA GLN A 305 -4.13 -9.61 -7.66
C GLN A 305 -4.74 -9.81 -6.26
N CYS A 306 -6.06 -9.80 -6.14
CA CYS A 306 -6.77 -10.00 -4.88
C CYS A 306 -6.48 -11.39 -4.28
N LEU A 307 -6.50 -12.44 -5.09
CA LEU A 307 -6.22 -13.80 -4.65
C LEU A 307 -4.76 -13.96 -4.19
N LEU A 308 -3.80 -13.37 -4.92
CA LEU A 308 -2.40 -13.35 -4.51
C LEU A 308 -2.19 -12.54 -3.24
N ALA A 309 -2.87 -11.39 -3.10
CA ALA A 309 -2.80 -10.58 -1.87
C ALA A 309 -3.24 -11.38 -0.64
N ARG A 310 -4.35 -12.13 -0.72
CA ARG A 310 -4.79 -13.01 0.36
C ARG A 310 -3.72 -14.05 0.71
N ARG A 311 -3.11 -14.69 -0.29
CA ARG A 311 -2.05 -15.69 -0.08
C ARG A 311 -0.82 -15.08 0.59
N CYS A 312 -0.44 -13.87 0.20
CA CYS A 312 0.65 -13.13 0.85
C CYS A 312 0.34 -12.82 2.32
N LEU A 313 -0.89 -12.36 2.62
CA LEU A 313 -1.32 -12.09 4.00
C LEU A 313 -1.35 -13.37 4.85
N GLU A 314 -1.87 -14.46 4.31
CA GLU A 314 -1.90 -15.79 4.95
C GLU A 314 -0.48 -16.30 5.25
N ALA A 315 0.48 -16.01 4.37
CA ALA A 315 1.89 -16.32 4.56
C ALA A 315 2.64 -15.34 5.49
N GLY A 316 1.94 -14.39 6.12
CA GLY A 316 2.51 -13.47 7.12
C GLY A 316 3.19 -12.22 6.55
N VAL A 317 2.92 -11.84 5.31
CA VAL A 317 3.35 -10.53 4.78
C VAL A 317 2.63 -9.42 5.54
N ARG A 318 3.39 -8.47 6.09
CA ARG A 318 2.87 -7.41 6.98
C ARG A 318 2.02 -6.38 6.24
N PHE A 319 2.46 -5.97 5.05
CA PHE A 319 1.79 -4.94 4.27
C PHE A 319 1.66 -5.39 2.81
N VAL A 320 0.45 -5.48 2.31
CA VAL A 320 0.17 -5.80 0.91
C VAL A 320 -0.63 -4.65 0.30
N GLN A 321 -0.13 -4.07 -0.77
CA GLN A 321 -0.82 -3.06 -1.56
C GLN A 321 -1.24 -3.65 -2.91
N VAL A 322 -2.52 -3.59 -3.19
CA VAL A 322 -3.12 -3.99 -4.47
C VAL A 322 -3.49 -2.74 -5.24
N ASN A 323 -2.93 -2.57 -6.42
CA ASN A 323 -3.15 -1.36 -7.20
C ASN A 323 -4.00 -1.64 -8.44
N PHE A 324 -5.17 -1.01 -8.51
CA PHE A 324 -5.92 -0.87 -9.74
C PHE A 324 -5.38 0.37 -10.44
N SER A 325 -4.37 0.23 -11.32
CA SER A 325 -3.51 1.36 -11.67
C SER A 325 -3.34 1.62 -13.16
N TYR A 326 -3.11 2.91 -13.47
CA TYR A 326 -2.71 3.40 -14.78
C TYR A 326 -1.42 2.72 -15.30
N PRO A 327 -1.30 2.44 -16.63
CA PRO A 327 -2.17 2.89 -17.71
C PRO A 327 -3.33 1.95 -18.06
N ARG A 328 -3.40 0.74 -17.55
CA ARG A 328 -4.40 -0.24 -17.98
C ARG A 328 -5.73 -0.12 -17.24
N ASN A 329 -5.69 0.13 -15.95
CA ASN A 329 -6.84 0.16 -15.05
C ASN A 329 -6.86 1.50 -14.31
N TYR A 330 -7.97 2.30 -14.46
CA TYR A 330 -7.84 3.67 -14.05
C TYR A 330 -9.19 4.37 -14.01
N TRP A 331 -9.48 5.05 -12.91
CA TRP A 331 -10.78 5.65 -12.64
C TRP A 331 -10.93 7.07 -13.19
N ASP A 332 -9.85 7.70 -13.66
CA ASP A 332 -9.89 9.07 -14.12
C ASP A 332 -10.77 9.24 -15.37
N ALA A 333 -11.91 9.88 -15.19
CA ALA A 333 -12.90 10.13 -16.24
C ALA A 333 -13.04 11.63 -16.47
N HIS A 334 -12.40 12.17 -17.49
CA HIS A 334 -12.56 13.54 -17.95
C HIS A 334 -13.77 13.73 -18.89
N GLY A 335 -14.42 12.66 -19.24
CA GLY A 335 -15.66 12.53 -20.02
C GLY A 335 -16.19 11.12 -19.84
N ASP A 336 -17.42 10.85 -20.26
CA ASP A 336 -18.02 9.52 -20.22
C ASP A 336 -17.88 8.79 -18.86
N LEU A 337 -18.15 9.51 -17.79
CA LEU A 337 -18.10 9.00 -16.41
C LEU A 337 -18.85 7.68 -16.26
N ARG A 338 -20.04 7.57 -16.90
CA ARG A 338 -20.90 6.39 -16.77
C ARG A 338 -20.19 5.12 -17.26
N ASN A 339 -19.67 5.13 -18.48
CA ASN A 339 -19.02 3.94 -19.04
C ASN A 339 -17.70 3.61 -18.33
N ASN A 340 -16.90 4.63 -17.98
CA ASN A 340 -15.67 4.45 -17.23
C ASN A 340 -15.94 3.76 -15.88
N HIS A 341 -16.83 4.32 -15.05
CA HIS A 341 -17.09 3.80 -13.72
C HIS A 341 -17.82 2.45 -13.75
N THR A 342 -18.79 2.24 -14.65
CA THR A 342 -19.44 0.94 -14.82
C THR A 342 -18.44 -0.15 -15.22
N SER A 343 -17.56 0.14 -16.19
CA SER A 343 -16.55 -0.82 -16.63
C SER A 343 -15.54 -1.16 -15.54
N ASN A 344 -15.06 -0.15 -14.80
CA ASN A 344 -14.08 -0.36 -13.75
C ASN A 344 -14.69 -1.03 -12.51
N ALA A 345 -15.92 -0.67 -12.13
CA ALA A 345 -16.64 -1.34 -11.05
C ALA A 345 -16.84 -2.83 -11.34
N ALA A 346 -17.24 -3.19 -12.56
CA ALA A 346 -17.39 -4.58 -12.97
C ALA A 346 -16.09 -5.41 -12.84
N ARG A 347 -14.92 -4.76 -12.91
CA ARG A 347 -13.62 -5.42 -12.75
C ARG A 347 -13.24 -5.70 -11.30
N VAL A 348 -13.70 -4.83 -10.36
CA VAL A 348 -13.19 -4.84 -8.98
C VAL A 348 -14.21 -5.31 -7.94
N ASP A 349 -15.52 -5.18 -8.19
CA ASP A 349 -16.57 -5.43 -7.21
C ASP A 349 -16.57 -6.88 -6.70
N GLN A 350 -16.67 -7.86 -7.61
CA GLN A 350 -16.64 -9.28 -7.24
C GLN A 350 -15.31 -9.68 -6.57
N PRO A 351 -14.12 -9.34 -7.13
CA PRO A 351 -12.85 -9.70 -6.52
C PRO A 351 -12.66 -9.16 -5.10
N ILE A 352 -13.08 -7.92 -4.83
CA ILE A 352 -12.98 -7.31 -3.50
C ILE A 352 -13.93 -8.00 -2.52
N ALA A 353 -15.18 -8.24 -2.91
CA ALA A 353 -16.14 -8.93 -2.07
C ALA A 353 -15.67 -10.35 -1.74
N ALA A 354 -15.16 -11.09 -2.72
CA ALA A 354 -14.59 -12.42 -2.50
C ALA A 354 -13.39 -12.39 -1.55
N LEU A 355 -12.51 -11.39 -1.69
CA LEU A 355 -11.37 -11.21 -0.82
C LEU A 355 -11.79 -10.97 0.64
N LEU A 356 -12.77 -10.10 0.88
CA LEU A 356 -13.30 -9.85 2.23
C LEU A 356 -13.92 -11.11 2.84
N GLN A 357 -14.73 -11.83 2.06
CA GLN A 357 -15.37 -13.08 2.51
C GLN A 357 -14.34 -14.19 2.78
N ASP A 358 -13.32 -14.34 1.94
CA ASP A 358 -12.26 -15.33 2.12
C ASP A 358 -11.42 -15.03 3.35
N LEU A 359 -11.02 -13.76 3.55
CA LEU A 359 -10.33 -13.32 4.77
C LEU A 359 -11.18 -13.60 6.02
N LYS A 360 -12.47 -13.32 5.97
CA LYS A 360 -13.40 -13.57 7.09
C LYS A 360 -13.53 -15.07 7.38
N THR A 361 -13.73 -15.88 6.36
CA THR A 361 -13.89 -17.35 6.49
C THR A 361 -12.64 -18.00 7.06
N ARG A 362 -11.46 -17.47 6.75
CA ARG A 362 -10.16 -17.94 7.28
C ARG A 362 -9.81 -17.38 8.65
N GLY A 363 -10.63 -16.49 9.20
CA GLY A 363 -10.32 -15.79 10.46
C GLY A 363 -9.26 -14.71 10.33
N LEU A 364 -8.76 -14.43 9.12
CA LEU A 364 -7.71 -13.44 8.88
C LEU A 364 -8.23 -12.00 8.93
N LEU A 365 -9.53 -11.78 8.68
CA LEU A 365 -10.11 -10.43 8.65
C LEU A 365 -10.02 -9.74 10.02
N ALA A 366 -10.14 -10.48 11.12
CA ALA A 366 -10.06 -9.94 12.48
C ALA A 366 -8.68 -9.33 12.81
N GLU A 367 -7.63 -9.77 12.10
CA GLU A 367 -6.25 -9.32 12.30
C GLU A 367 -5.69 -8.55 11.09
N THR A 368 -6.55 -8.20 10.12
CA THR A 368 -6.14 -7.50 8.90
C THR A 368 -6.90 -6.19 8.77
N LEU A 369 -6.18 -5.07 8.78
CA LEU A 369 -6.75 -3.78 8.41
C LEU A 369 -6.84 -3.69 6.89
N VAL A 370 -8.06 -3.75 6.35
CA VAL A 370 -8.33 -3.56 4.92
C VAL A 370 -8.69 -2.10 4.68
N VAL A 371 -7.93 -1.42 3.84
CA VAL A 371 -8.16 -0.02 3.46
C VAL A 371 -8.48 0.05 1.97
N PHE A 372 -9.62 0.64 1.61
CA PHE A 372 -9.98 0.96 0.23
C PHE A 372 -9.94 2.48 0.06
N ALA A 373 -9.10 2.97 -0.83
CA ALA A 373 -8.93 4.40 -1.05
C ALA A 373 -8.48 4.74 -2.46
N THR A 374 -8.58 6.02 -2.78
CA THR A 374 -8.07 6.66 -3.99
C THR A 374 -7.36 7.96 -3.60
N GLU A 375 -6.60 8.57 -4.51
CA GLU A 375 -5.80 9.76 -4.23
C GLU A 375 -6.63 11.03 -4.01
N PHE A 376 -7.83 11.12 -4.60
CA PHE A 376 -8.81 12.20 -4.42
C PHE A 376 -10.19 11.76 -4.92
N GLY A 377 -11.22 12.59 -4.73
CA GLY A 377 -12.56 12.39 -5.29
C GLY A 377 -12.71 12.94 -6.71
N ARG A 378 -13.96 13.11 -7.14
CA ARG A 378 -14.32 13.74 -8.44
C ARG A 378 -15.16 14.99 -8.17
N THR A 379 -15.12 15.91 -9.14
CA THR A 379 -15.95 17.13 -9.17
C THR A 379 -17.23 16.91 -9.94
#